data_baab6830f32e824bb33e05bc8d626388
#
_entry.id   baab6830f32e824bb33e05bc8d626388
#
_cell.length_a   1.000
_cell.length_b   1.000
_cell.length_c   1.000
_cell.angle_alpha   90.00
_cell.angle_beta   90.00
_cell.angle_gamma   90.00
#
_symmetry.space_group_name_H-M   'P 1'
#
loop_
_entity.id
_entity.type
_entity.pdbx_description
1 polymer ?
#
loop_
_entity_poly.entity_id
_entity_poly.type
_entity_poly.pdbx_seq_one_letter_code
_entity_poly.pdbx_strand_id
1 'polypeptide(L)'
;MNKILFFVDIYKWLISFIVFFTGGEVTIFFGFINLKRNVELYYNEDMIIFKHAEDLQSYCKKNNFSKLSMGFVPTMGALHTGHLSLIDQCKKQTDITICSIFVNPTQFNDPEDFKKYPVTIENDILFLEKHGCDILFLPAEKEIYPDDASKNIHYDLGYLETILEGKFRPGHFQGVCSVVEKLLRIVNPDYLFIGQKDFQQCLVIKKLISIMKMDIAIVICPTLREVNGLAMSSRNLRLNDSEKNLASHLYQTLEKIKNNMTPFNFSVLKSKAINDLENDGFKMEYLELAKSTNLELVNGFKHGDKLIILIAAYLNGVRLIDNLLIN
;
A
#
# COMPACT_ATOMS: atom_id res chain seq x y z
N MET A 1 34.27 5.09 4.99
CA MET A 1 34.61 5.48 3.60
C MET A 1 33.50 6.47 3.17
N ASN A 2 33.83 7.76 3.02
CA ASN A 2 32.83 8.76 2.60
C ASN A 2 32.92 8.87 1.07
N LYS A 3 31.82 8.53 0.37
CA LYS A 3 31.66 8.79 -1.07
C LYS A 3 30.91 10.11 -1.23
N ILE A 4 31.39 11.00 -2.07
CA ILE A 4 30.68 12.21 -2.48
C ILE A 4 30.49 12.14 -4.00
N LEU A 5 29.24 12.23 -4.44
CA LEU A 5 28.89 12.21 -5.86
C LEU A 5 28.62 13.64 -6.34
N PHE A 6 29.29 14.07 -7.39
CA PHE A 6 29.06 15.36 -8.04
C PHE A 6 28.55 15.16 -9.47
N PHE A 7 27.50 15.89 -9.85
CA PHE A 7 26.99 15.92 -11.23
C PHE A 7 27.25 17.29 -11.83
N VAL A 8 27.80 17.31 -13.02
CA VAL A 8 27.95 18.53 -13.81
C VAL A 8 27.34 18.29 -15.18
N ASP A 9 26.32 19.09 -15.53
CA ASP A 9 25.67 19.05 -16.83
C ASP A 9 26.43 19.98 -17.80
N ILE A 10 27.00 19.41 -18.85
CA ILE A 10 27.62 20.16 -19.94
C ILE A 10 26.99 19.67 -21.24
N TYR A 11 25.98 20.38 -21.74
CA TYR A 11 25.38 20.30 -23.07
C TYR A 11 25.44 18.89 -23.71
N LYS A 12 24.46 18.03 -23.42
CA LYS A 12 24.25 16.66 -23.97
C LYS A 12 25.07 15.49 -23.38
N TRP A 13 25.91 15.70 -22.38
CA TRP A 13 26.66 14.62 -21.73
C TRP A 13 26.63 14.79 -20.21
N LEU A 14 26.23 13.79 -19.48
CA LEU A 14 26.37 13.76 -18.03
C LEU A 14 27.71 13.10 -17.70
N ILE A 15 28.57 13.83 -17.01
CA ILE A 15 29.83 13.30 -16.50
C ILE A 15 29.58 12.99 -15.02
N SER A 16 29.61 11.72 -14.65
CA SER A 16 29.57 11.30 -13.25
C SER A 16 31.01 11.20 -12.72
N PHE A 17 31.26 11.84 -11.58
CA PHE A 17 32.52 11.74 -10.86
C PHE A 17 32.27 10.94 -9.58
N ILE A 18 32.98 9.84 -9.40
CA ILE A 18 33.00 9.12 -8.14
C ILE A 18 34.34 9.42 -7.49
N VAL A 19 34.31 10.11 -6.35
CA VAL A 19 35.51 10.47 -5.60
C VAL A 19 35.61 9.57 -4.37
N PHE A 20 36.71 8.82 -4.30
CA PHE A 20 37.02 7.99 -3.14
C PHE A 20 38.10 8.67 -2.30
N PHE A 21 37.86 8.75 -0.99
CA PHE A 21 38.82 9.19 -0.01
C PHE A 21 39.34 7.96 0.78
N THR A 22 40.60 7.56 0.54
CA THR A 22 41.22 6.50 1.33
C THR A 22 42.62 6.94 1.70
N GLY A 23 42.93 7.05 3.00
CA GLY A 23 44.28 7.21 3.51
C GLY A 23 45.08 8.41 2.98
N GLY A 24 44.43 9.52 2.62
CA GLY A 24 45.10 10.74 2.12
C GLY A 24 45.25 10.82 0.60
N GLU A 25 44.78 9.84 -0.13
CA GLU A 25 44.75 9.87 -1.60
C GLU A 25 43.33 10.06 -2.13
N VAL A 26 43.19 10.82 -3.25
CA VAL A 26 41.94 11.09 -3.95
C VAL A 26 41.96 10.35 -5.28
N THR A 27 41.07 9.37 -5.45
CA THR A 27 40.90 8.67 -6.74
C THR A 27 39.61 9.11 -7.39
N ILE A 28 39.70 9.59 -8.64
CA ILE A 28 38.56 10.10 -9.43
C ILE A 28 38.32 9.16 -10.61
N PHE A 29 37.11 8.57 -10.71
CA PHE A 29 36.69 7.81 -11.88
C PHE A 29 35.81 8.65 -12.76
N PHE A 30 36.04 8.64 -14.08
CA PHE A 30 35.27 9.32 -15.10
C PHE A 30 34.42 8.30 -15.85
N GLY A 31 33.10 8.54 -15.94
CA GLY A 31 32.18 7.77 -16.76
C GLY A 31 31.42 8.66 -17.73
N PHE A 32 31.37 8.31 -19.01
CA PHE A 32 30.56 9.00 -20.03
C PHE A 32 29.28 8.22 -20.29
N ILE A 33 28.13 8.87 -20.13
CA ILE A 33 26.80 8.30 -20.45
C ILE A 33 26.19 9.09 -21.59
N ASN A 34 25.85 8.42 -22.68
CA ASN A 34 25.23 9.05 -23.86
C ASN A 34 23.72 9.16 -23.64
N LEU A 35 23.24 10.38 -23.39
CA LEU A 35 21.83 10.69 -23.13
C LEU A 35 21.05 10.83 -24.42
N LYS A 36 20.53 9.75 -24.98
CA LYS A 36 19.46 9.82 -25.99
C LYS A 36 18.04 9.86 -25.42
N ARG A 37 17.86 9.60 -24.12
CA ARG A 37 16.61 9.79 -23.34
C ARG A 37 16.97 10.13 -21.91
N ASN A 38 16.18 10.98 -21.24
CA ASN A 38 16.32 11.31 -19.81
C ASN A 38 16.03 10.08 -18.94
N VAL A 39 16.99 9.17 -18.83
CA VAL A 39 16.96 8.11 -17.84
C VAL A 39 17.66 8.65 -16.60
N GLU A 40 16.91 9.22 -15.67
CA GLU A 40 17.41 9.49 -14.33
C GLU A 40 17.54 8.15 -13.58
N LEU A 41 18.70 7.51 -13.73
CA LEU A 41 19.10 6.35 -12.93
C LEU A 41 19.80 6.86 -11.68
N TYR A 42 19.13 6.79 -10.56
CA TYR A 42 19.78 6.96 -9.26
C TYR A 42 20.31 5.59 -8.83
N TYR A 43 21.63 5.39 -8.93
CA TYR A 43 22.27 4.20 -8.38
C TYR A 43 22.60 4.46 -6.91
N ASN A 44 21.85 3.86 -6.00
CA ASN A 44 22.40 3.41 -4.73
C ASN A 44 22.81 1.94 -4.89
N GLU A 45 23.79 1.46 -4.15
CA GLU A 45 24.43 0.15 -4.40
C GLU A 45 23.45 -1.03 -4.40
N ASP A 46 22.18 -0.83 -3.95
CA ASP A 46 21.22 -1.91 -3.71
C ASP A 46 19.82 -1.73 -4.32
N MET A 47 19.35 -0.52 -4.73
CA MET A 47 17.99 -0.32 -5.27
C MET A 47 17.99 0.49 -6.58
N ILE A 48 17.21 0.03 -7.59
CA ILE A 48 17.05 0.73 -8.87
C ILE A 48 15.68 1.42 -8.93
N ILE A 49 15.67 2.71 -9.34
CA ILE A 49 14.44 3.50 -9.45
C ILE A 49 14.06 3.68 -10.92
N PHE A 50 12.84 3.28 -11.29
CA PHE A 50 12.25 3.50 -12.60
C PHE A 50 11.07 4.47 -12.52
N LYS A 51 11.02 5.46 -13.42
CA LYS A 51 9.90 6.39 -13.59
C LYS A 51 9.01 6.02 -14.76
N HIS A 52 9.53 5.27 -15.74
CA HIS A 52 8.83 4.87 -16.95
C HIS A 52 8.60 3.35 -17.00
N ALA A 53 7.40 2.95 -17.40
CA ALA A 53 7.00 1.56 -17.50
C ALA A 53 7.86 0.77 -18.51
N GLU A 54 8.15 1.39 -19.67
CA GLU A 54 8.98 0.77 -20.72
C GLU A 54 10.39 0.46 -20.23
N ASP A 55 10.98 1.35 -19.41
CA ASP A 55 12.34 1.16 -18.89
C ASP A 55 12.38 0.01 -17.86
N LEU A 56 11.39 -0.04 -16.95
CA LEU A 56 11.23 -1.14 -16.00
C LEU A 56 11.07 -2.49 -16.74
N GLN A 57 10.15 -2.56 -17.69
CA GLN A 57 9.89 -3.79 -18.45
C GLN A 57 11.10 -4.23 -19.26
N SER A 58 11.80 -3.28 -19.90
CA SER A 58 13.04 -3.55 -20.65
C SER A 58 14.16 -4.08 -19.74
N TYR A 59 14.27 -3.53 -18.54
CA TYR A 59 15.24 -3.98 -17.53
C TYR A 59 14.93 -5.41 -17.06
N CYS A 60 13.68 -5.69 -16.69
CA CYS A 60 13.25 -7.04 -16.26
C CYS A 60 13.50 -8.08 -17.37
N LYS A 61 13.18 -7.74 -18.62
CA LYS A 61 13.43 -8.62 -19.77
C LYS A 61 14.92 -8.87 -20.00
N LYS A 62 15.74 -7.82 -19.98
CA LYS A 62 17.20 -7.92 -20.21
C LYS A 62 17.89 -8.78 -19.15
N ASN A 63 17.43 -8.72 -17.90
CA ASN A 63 18.01 -9.47 -16.79
C ASN A 63 17.34 -10.84 -16.58
N ASN A 64 16.49 -11.29 -17.51
CA ASN A 64 15.82 -12.61 -17.47
C ASN A 64 15.01 -12.85 -16.17
N PHE A 65 14.32 -11.83 -15.65
CA PHE A 65 13.52 -11.95 -14.43
C PHE A 65 12.37 -12.95 -14.56
N SER A 66 11.96 -13.31 -15.79
CA SER A 66 11.00 -14.40 -16.04
C SER A 66 11.45 -15.78 -15.51
N LYS A 67 12.71 -15.92 -15.09
CA LYS A 67 13.25 -17.14 -14.46
C LYS A 67 13.34 -17.02 -12.93
N LEU A 68 13.03 -15.86 -12.39
CA LEU A 68 13.05 -15.54 -10.98
C LEU A 68 11.63 -15.25 -10.51
N SER A 69 11.35 -15.53 -9.24
CA SER A 69 10.08 -15.14 -8.63
C SER A 69 10.07 -13.64 -8.33
N MET A 70 9.07 -12.91 -8.84
CA MET A 70 8.89 -11.47 -8.62
C MET A 70 7.77 -11.19 -7.64
N GLY A 71 8.07 -10.49 -6.56
CA GLY A 71 7.09 -9.98 -5.61
C GLY A 71 6.86 -8.48 -5.81
N PHE A 72 5.61 -8.06 -5.68
CA PHE A 72 5.20 -6.68 -5.84
C PHE A 72 4.45 -6.14 -4.63
N VAL A 73 4.84 -4.94 -4.18
CA VAL A 73 4.22 -4.21 -3.07
C VAL A 73 3.76 -2.83 -3.57
N PRO A 74 2.50 -2.66 -4.01
CA PRO A 74 1.98 -1.36 -4.42
C PRO A 74 1.71 -0.48 -3.19
N THR A 75 2.20 0.78 -3.22
CA THR A 75 1.97 1.77 -2.17
C THR A 75 1.62 3.14 -2.74
N MET A 76 1.10 4.01 -1.87
CA MET A 76 0.90 5.43 -2.20
C MET A 76 2.00 6.34 -1.60
N GLY A 77 3.09 5.76 -1.09
CA GLY A 77 4.11 6.52 -0.37
C GLY A 77 3.72 6.85 1.07
N ALA A 78 4.43 7.80 1.69
CA ALA A 78 4.40 8.08 3.12
C ALA A 78 4.57 6.78 3.93
N LEU A 79 5.65 6.07 3.61
CA LEU A 79 5.91 4.74 4.11
C LEU A 79 6.10 4.75 5.64
N HIS A 80 5.60 3.73 6.27
CA HIS A 80 5.75 3.45 7.70
C HIS A 80 6.08 1.98 7.89
N THR A 81 6.43 1.58 9.10
CA THR A 81 6.84 0.20 9.41
C THR A 81 5.82 -0.85 8.98
N GLY A 82 4.52 -0.50 8.90
CA GLY A 82 3.49 -1.36 8.32
C GLY A 82 3.71 -1.67 6.83
N HIS A 83 4.12 -0.69 6.02
CA HIS A 83 4.50 -0.92 4.63
C HIS A 83 5.81 -1.70 4.53
N LEU A 84 6.79 -1.36 5.37
CA LEU A 84 8.09 -2.02 5.38
C LEU A 84 7.97 -3.51 5.76
N SER A 85 7.02 -3.87 6.61
CA SER A 85 6.73 -5.29 6.90
C SER A 85 6.24 -6.07 5.66
N LEU A 86 5.58 -5.41 4.69
CA LEU A 86 5.21 -6.03 3.41
C LEU A 86 6.46 -6.28 2.55
N ILE A 87 7.38 -5.31 2.51
CA ILE A 87 8.67 -5.45 1.81
C ILE A 87 9.45 -6.62 2.42
N ASP A 88 9.56 -6.68 3.75
CA ASP A 88 10.26 -7.78 4.45
C ASP A 88 9.63 -9.14 4.17
N GLN A 89 8.29 -9.23 4.06
CA GLN A 89 7.60 -10.47 3.70
C GLN A 89 7.83 -10.84 2.23
N CYS A 90 7.78 -9.85 1.34
CA CYS A 90 8.06 -10.03 -0.07
C CYS A 90 9.47 -10.60 -0.26
N LYS A 91 10.48 -9.95 0.32
CA LYS A 91 11.88 -10.36 0.24
C LYS A 91 12.18 -11.76 0.79
N LYS A 92 11.38 -12.23 1.75
CA LYS A 92 11.51 -13.61 2.28
C LYS A 92 10.94 -14.68 1.36
N GLN A 93 10.06 -14.31 0.42
CA GLN A 93 9.28 -15.26 -0.37
C GLN A 93 9.60 -15.19 -1.86
N THR A 94 10.30 -14.14 -2.32
CA THR A 94 10.60 -13.91 -3.73
C THR A 94 12.05 -13.54 -3.96
N ASP A 95 12.55 -13.81 -5.17
CA ASP A 95 13.92 -13.50 -5.56
C ASP A 95 14.10 -11.99 -5.82
N ILE A 96 13.07 -11.33 -6.35
CA ILE A 96 13.07 -9.89 -6.67
C ILE A 96 11.89 -9.21 -5.98
N THR A 97 12.19 -8.16 -5.23
CA THR A 97 11.20 -7.33 -4.54
C THR A 97 11.02 -6.00 -5.27
N ILE A 98 9.81 -5.76 -5.78
CA ILE A 98 9.46 -4.51 -6.47
C ILE A 98 8.44 -3.76 -5.61
N CYS A 99 8.70 -2.48 -5.34
CA CYS A 99 7.74 -1.57 -4.72
C CYS A 99 7.30 -0.51 -5.72
N SER A 100 6.05 -0.04 -5.66
CA SER A 100 5.67 1.20 -6.33
C SER A 100 5.24 2.26 -5.32
N ILE A 101 5.51 3.52 -5.67
CA ILE A 101 4.98 4.68 -4.96
C ILE A 101 4.21 5.53 -5.97
N PHE A 102 2.88 5.53 -5.84
CA PHE A 102 2.00 6.33 -6.68
C PHE A 102 0.75 6.76 -5.92
N VAL A 103 0.60 8.07 -5.68
CA VAL A 103 -0.62 8.64 -5.08
C VAL A 103 -1.69 8.72 -6.15
N ASN A 104 -2.60 7.74 -6.16
CA ASN A 104 -3.62 7.62 -7.19
C ASN A 104 -4.80 8.58 -6.98
N PRO A 105 -5.01 9.60 -7.81
CA PRO A 105 -6.09 10.56 -7.62
C PRO A 105 -7.49 9.93 -7.75
N THR A 106 -7.65 8.90 -8.58
CA THR A 106 -8.97 8.33 -8.92
C THR A 106 -9.63 7.54 -7.80
N GLN A 107 -8.88 7.16 -6.74
CA GLN A 107 -9.42 6.41 -5.60
C GLN A 107 -9.84 7.29 -4.42
N PHE A 108 -9.62 8.61 -4.50
CA PHE A 108 -10.05 9.54 -3.44
C PHE A 108 -11.43 10.08 -3.73
N ASN A 109 -12.36 9.84 -2.81
CA ASN A 109 -13.74 10.37 -2.87
C ASN A 109 -13.80 11.83 -2.37
N ASP A 110 -12.89 12.20 -1.48
CA ASP A 110 -12.78 13.52 -0.88
C ASP A 110 -11.53 14.22 -1.44
N PRO A 111 -11.67 15.32 -2.21
CA PRO A 111 -10.56 16.09 -2.73
C PRO A 111 -9.65 16.65 -1.62
N GLU A 112 -10.20 16.92 -0.42
CA GLU A 112 -9.42 17.40 0.72
C GLU A 112 -8.55 16.28 1.31
N ASP A 113 -9.00 15.02 1.31
CA ASP A 113 -8.17 13.88 1.73
C ASP A 113 -7.00 13.67 0.75
N PHE A 114 -7.26 13.84 -0.56
CA PHE A 114 -6.20 13.79 -1.58
C PHE A 114 -5.15 14.89 -1.37
N LYS A 115 -5.58 16.15 -1.22
CA LYS A 115 -4.66 17.28 -1.00
C LYS A 115 -3.83 17.17 0.28
N LYS A 116 -4.40 16.56 1.34
CA LYS A 116 -3.75 16.36 2.64
C LYS A 116 -3.00 15.04 2.74
N TYR A 117 -2.99 14.23 1.67
CA TYR A 117 -2.24 12.97 1.70
C TYR A 117 -0.74 13.27 1.77
N PRO A 118 -0.01 12.71 2.75
CA PRO A 118 1.40 13.03 2.95
C PRO A 118 2.25 12.53 1.78
N VAL A 119 3.24 13.32 1.38
CA VAL A 119 4.23 12.99 0.35
C VAL A 119 5.61 13.12 0.96
N THR A 120 6.36 12.02 1.04
CA THR A 120 7.66 11.91 1.73
C THR A 120 8.67 11.09 0.92
N ILE A 121 8.76 11.36 -0.40
CA ILE A 121 9.48 10.52 -1.38
C ILE A 121 10.93 10.22 -0.96
N GLU A 122 11.68 11.22 -0.48
CA GLU A 122 13.09 11.04 -0.09
C GLU A 122 13.22 10.08 1.09
N ASN A 123 12.37 10.22 2.12
CA ASN A 123 12.35 9.29 3.25
C ASN A 123 11.88 7.90 2.84
N ASP A 124 10.90 7.83 1.92
CA ASP A 124 10.37 6.56 1.42
C ASP A 124 11.46 5.76 0.68
N ILE A 125 12.26 6.43 -0.15
CA ILE A 125 13.41 5.83 -0.85
C ILE A 125 14.41 5.26 0.17
N LEU A 126 14.82 6.06 1.16
CA LEU A 126 15.75 5.63 2.21
C LEU A 126 15.22 4.42 3.01
N PHE A 127 13.92 4.39 3.29
CA PHE A 127 13.29 3.25 3.97
C PHE A 127 13.30 1.99 3.11
N LEU A 128 12.95 2.10 1.83
CA LEU A 128 12.96 0.96 0.90
C LEU A 128 14.37 0.38 0.71
N GLU A 129 15.37 1.24 0.53
CA GLU A 129 16.78 0.84 0.45
C GLU A 129 17.22 0.07 1.69
N LYS A 130 16.93 0.63 2.88
CA LYS A 130 17.29 0.01 4.16
C LYS A 130 16.66 -1.36 4.36
N HIS A 131 15.47 -1.59 3.79
CA HIS A 131 14.77 -2.88 3.84
C HIS A 131 15.10 -3.79 2.64
N GLY A 132 16.04 -3.38 1.78
CA GLY A 132 16.55 -4.19 0.68
C GLY A 132 15.51 -4.42 -0.43
N CYS A 133 14.69 -3.41 -0.73
CA CYS A 133 13.86 -3.40 -1.93
C CYS A 133 14.77 -3.33 -3.15
N ASP A 134 14.58 -4.20 -4.14
CA ASP A 134 15.48 -4.29 -5.30
C ASP A 134 15.11 -3.23 -6.36
N ILE A 135 13.82 -2.95 -6.53
CA ILE A 135 13.32 -2.02 -7.54
C ILE A 135 12.22 -1.13 -6.96
N LEU A 136 12.33 0.18 -7.16
CA LEU A 136 11.25 1.14 -6.94
C LEU A 136 10.70 1.61 -8.29
N PHE A 137 9.39 1.42 -8.51
CA PHE A 137 8.65 2.05 -9.59
C PHE A 137 7.98 3.33 -9.08
N LEU A 138 8.42 4.49 -9.57
CA LEU A 138 7.99 5.83 -9.14
C LEU A 138 7.40 6.61 -10.33
N PRO A 139 6.23 6.20 -10.87
CA PRO A 139 5.66 6.81 -12.07
C PRO A 139 5.02 8.17 -11.79
N ALA A 140 5.01 9.03 -12.81
CA ALA A 140 4.14 10.21 -12.84
C ALA A 140 2.69 9.80 -13.21
N GLU A 141 1.72 10.69 -12.93
CA GLU A 141 0.30 10.41 -13.26
C GLU A 141 0.10 10.10 -14.75
N LYS A 142 0.77 10.86 -15.65
CA LYS A 142 0.68 10.64 -17.10
C LYS A 142 1.24 9.30 -17.57
N GLU A 143 2.12 8.67 -16.79
CA GLU A 143 2.63 7.32 -17.06
C GLU A 143 1.55 6.26 -16.83
N ILE A 144 0.77 6.44 -15.74
CA ILE A 144 -0.32 5.52 -15.39
C ILE A 144 -1.59 5.84 -16.17
N TYR A 145 -1.89 7.12 -16.38
CA TYR A 145 -3.08 7.61 -17.07
C TYR A 145 -2.68 8.55 -18.21
N PRO A 146 -2.28 8.00 -19.38
CA PRO A 146 -1.85 8.82 -20.54
C PRO A 146 -2.98 9.67 -21.11
N ASP A 147 -4.22 9.24 -20.94
CA ASP A 147 -5.44 9.93 -21.37
C ASP A 147 -6.59 9.77 -20.36
N ASP A 148 -7.63 10.61 -20.47
CA ASP A 148 -8.79 10.54 -19.58
C ASP A 148 -9.67 9.31 -19.82
N ALA A 149 -9.64 8.71 -21.01
CA ALA A 149 -10.39 7.48 -21.31
C ALA A 149 -9.85 6.29 -20.51
N SER A 150 -8.55 6.29 -20.21
CA SER A 150 -7.91 5.25 -19.41
C SER A 150 -8.35 5.23 -17.94
N LYS A 151 -9.04 6.28 -17.47
CA LYS A 151 -9.62 6.38 -16.11
C LYS A 151 -11.03 5.78 -16.01
N ASN A 152 -11.72 5.53 -17.12
CA ASN A 152 -13.15 5.25 -17.19
C ASN A 152 -13.51 3.77 -17.42
N ILE A 153 -12.62 2.84 -17.10
CA ILE A 153 -12.91 1.40 -17.16
C ILE A 153 -13.80 1.03 -15.97
N HIS A 154 -14.90 0.32 -16.23
CA HIS A 154 -15.79 -0.18 -15.19
C HIS A 154 -15.51 -1.68 -14.93
N TYR A 155 -15.36 -2.04 -13.65
CA TYR A 155 -15.12 -3.39 -13.19
C TYR A 155 -16.36 -3.92 -12.48
N ASP A 156 -16.87 -5.09 -12.87
CA ASP A 156 -17.97 -5.74 -12.16
C ASP A 156 -17.47 -6.39 -10.86
N LEU A 157 -17.55 -5.62 -9.78
CA LEU A 157 -17.15 -6.06 -8.45
C LEU A 157 -18.30 -6.71 -7.67
N GLY A 158 -19.53 -6.58 -8.18
CA GLY A 158 -20.74 -7.16 -7.58
C GLY A 158 -20.97 -6.66 -6.15
N TYR A 159 -21.31 -7.60 -5.26
CA TYR A 159 -21.66 -7.29 -3.86
C TYR A 159 -20.56 -6.51 -3.12
N LEU A 160 -19.27 -6.75 -3.43
CA LEU A 160 -18.16 -6.07 -2.74
C LEU A 160 -18.16 -4.54 -2.91
N GLU A 161 -18.80 -4.01 -3.95
CA GLU A 161 -18.88 -2.56 -4.16
C GLU A 161 -20.06 -1.90 -3.42
N THR A 162 -21.00 -2.69 -2.91
CA THR A 162 -22.26 -2.19 -2.34
C THR A 162 -22.30 -2.16 -0.82
N ILE A 163 -21.27 -2.66 -0.15
CA ILE A 163 -21.17 -2.78 1.30
C ILE A 163 -19.95 -2.06 1.85
N LEU A 164 -19.95 -1.79 3.15
CA LEU A 164 -18.80 -1.28 3.92
C LEU A 164 -18.08 -0.14 3.18
N GLU A 165 -16.77 -0.27 2.89
CA GLU A 165 -15.99 0.75 2.16
C GLU A 165 -16.65 1.13 0.82
N GLY A 166 -17.19 0.17 0.07
CA GLY A 166 -17.85 0.45 -1.21
C GLY A 166 -19.09 1.32 -1.04
N LYS A 167 -19.88 1.07 0.00
CA LYS A 167 -21.08 1.86 0.33
C LYS A 167 -20.72 3.26 0.81
N PHE A 168 -19.74 3.40 1.69
CA PHE A 168 -19.37 4.68 2.31
C PHE A 168 -18.42 5.51 1.46
N ARG A 169 -17.79 4.90 0.43
CA ARG A 169 -16.86 5.55 -0.50
C ARG A 169 -17.20 5.20 -1.95
N PRO A 170 -18.35 5.70 -2.50
CA PRO A 170 -18.76 5.39 -3.87
C PRO A 170 -17.66 5.69 -4.88
N GLY A 171 -17.39 4.74 -5.81
CA GLY A 171 -16.35 4.86 -6.84
C GLY A 171 -14.91 4.55 -6.37
N HIS A 172 -14.67 4.47 -5.06
CA HIS A 172 -13.34 4.18 -4.52
C HIS A 172 -12.72 2.92 -5.12
N PHE A 173 -13.45 1.81 -5.13
CA PHE A 173 -12.93 0.54 -5.63
C PHE A 173 -12.76 0.51 -7.14
N GLN A 174 -13.52 1.30 -7.89
CA GLN A 174 -13.27 1.49 -9.32
C GLN A 174 -11.90 2.16 -9.55
N GLY A 175 -11.59 3.21 -8.76
CA GLY A 175 -10.28 3.86 -8.78
C GLY A 175 -9.15 2.93 -8.37
N VAL A 176 -9.34 2.12 -7.32
CA VAL A 176 -8.36 1.10 -6.88
C VAL A 176 -8.13 0.07 -7.98
N CYS A 177 -9.17 -0.48 -8.58
CA CYS A 177 -9.05 -1.45 -9.66
C CYS A 177 -8.32 -0.86 -10.87
N SER A 178 -8.65 0.38 -11.23
CA SER A 178 -8.01 1.06 -12.37
C SER A 178 -6.49 1.19 -12.19
N VAL A 179 -6.02 1.63 -11.04
CA VAL A 179 -4.58 1.76 -10.81
C VAL A 179 -3.89 0.42 -10.65
N VAL A 180 -4.50 -0.52 -9.89
CA VAL A 180 -3.89 -1.83 -9.62
C VAL A 180 -3.78 -2.64 -10.89
N GLU A 181 -4.79 -2.64 -11.79
CA GLU A 181 -4.68 -3.29 -13.10
C GLU A 181 -3.47 -2.79 -13.87
N LYS A 182 -3.30 -1.46 -13.98
CA LYS A 182 -2.19 -0.86 -14.73
C LYS A 182 -0.83 -1.24 -14.12
N LEU A 183 -0.71 -1.14 -12.80
CA LEU A 183 0.51 -1.53 -12.10
C LEU A 183 0.83 -3.01 -12.28
N LEU A 184 -0.17 -3.89 -12.18
CA LEU A 184 0.02 -5.33 -12.40
C LEU A 184 0.43 -5.65 -13.84
N ARG A 185 -0.13 -4.95 -14.84
CA ARG A 185 0.28 -5.12 -16.25
C ARG A 185 1.69 -4.60 -16.53
N ILE A 186 2.13 -3.55 -15.82
CA ILE A 186 3.48 -2.99 -15.96
C ILE A 186 4.51 -3.91 -15.31
N VAL A 187 4.27 -4.31 -14.07
CA VAL A 187 5.23 -5.11 -13.27
C VAL A 187 5.17 -6.59 -13.64
N ASN A 188 3.98 -7.13 -13.92
CA ASN A 188 3.71 -8.54 -14.19
C ASN A 188 4.34 -9.48 -13.14
N PRO A 189 3.99 -9.33 -11.85
CA PRO A 189 4.60 -10.08 -10.76
C PRO A 189 4.00 -11.49 -10.62
N ASP A 190 4.75 -12.41 -9.98
CA ASP A 190 4.23 -13.72 -9.56
C ASP A 190 3.43 -13.61 -8.25
N TYR A 191 3.85 -12.69 -7.36
CA TYR A 191 3.24 -12.49 -6.05
C TYR A 191 2.89 -11.02 -5.81
N LEU A 192 1.68 -10.78 -5.30
CA LEU A 192 1.22 -9.46 -4.88
C LEU A 192 1.06 -9.44 -3.36
N PHE A 193 1.83 -8.57 -2.67
CA PHE A 193 1.79 -8.41 -1.21
C PHE A 193 0.96 -7.19 -0.84
N ILE A 194 -0.10 -7.41 -0.06
CA ILE A 194 -1.04 -6.35 0.37
C ILE A 194 -1.38 -6.50 1.85
N GLY A 195 -1.67 -5.39 2.53
CA GLY A 195 -1.93 -5.37 3.95
C GLY A 195 -3.37 -5.74 4.31
N GLN A 196 -3.56 -6.62 5.29
CA GLN A 196 -4.88 -7.03 5.84
C GLN A 196 -5.70 -5.83 6.34
N LYS A 197 -5.07 -4.75 6.76
CA LYS A 197 -5.77 -3.56 7.26
C LYS A 197 -6.87 -3.09 6.31
N ASP A 198 -6.62 -3.13 5.01
CA ASP A 198 -7.57 -2.78 3.95
C ASP A 198 -8.26 -4.06 3.41
N PHE A 199 -8.88 -4.84 4.31
CA PHE A 199 -9.32 -6.21 4.03
C PHE A 199 -10.31 -6.32 2.87
N GLN A 200 -11.30 -5.42 2.79
CA GLN A 200 -12.22 -5.40 1.66
C GLN A 200 -11.49 -5.13 0.34
N GLN A 201 -10.50 -4.23 0.35
CA GLN A 201 -9.63 -3.98 -0.81
C GLN A 201 -8.88 -5.26 -1.23
N CYS A 202 -8.42 -6.07 -0.27
CA CYS A 202 -7.79 -7.35 -0.59
C CYS A 202 -8.71 -8.27 -1.40
N LEU A 203 -9.99 -8.37 -1.02
CA LEU A 203 -10.97 -9.18 -1.75
C LEU A 203 -11.35 -8.57 -3.10
N VAL A 204 -11.44 -7.25 -3.18
CA VAL A 204 -11.66 -6.52 -4.45
C VAL A 204 -10.50 -6.79 -5.43
N ILE A 205 -9.25 -6.69 -4.96
CA ILE A 205 -8.07 -6.98 -5.80
C ILE A 205 -8.05 -8.46 -6.22
N LYS A 206 -8.44 -9.38 -5.33
CA LYS A 206 -8.58 -10.80 -5.69
C LYS A 206 -9.61 -10.99 -6.81
N LYS A 207 -10.74 -10.30 -6.73
CA LYS A 207 -11.77 -10.31 -7.79
C LYS A 207 -11.21 -9.71 -9.09
N LEU A 208 -10.49 -8.58 -9.02
CA LEU A 208 -9.86 -7.94 -10.17
C LEU A 208 -8.89 -8.90 -10.90
N ILE A 209 -7.98 -9.55 -10.18
CA ILE A 209 -7.03 -10.51 -10.76
C ILE A 209 -7.77 -11.64 -11.49
N SER A 210 -8.88 -12.14 -10.92
CA SER A 210 -9.75 -13.13 -11.56
C SER A 210 -10.38 -12.59 -12.85
N ILE A 211 -10.86 -11.34 -12.87
CA ILE A 211 -11.42 -10.67 -14.06
C ILE A 211 -10.34 -10.53 -15.13
N MET A 212 -9.13 -10.13 -14.75
CA MET A 212 -7.99 -9.97 -15.65
C MET A 212 -7.43 -11.31 -16.16
N LYS A 213 -7.79 -12.43 -15.54
CA LYS A 213 -7.26 -13.77 -15.81
C LYS A 213 -5.73 -13.82 -15.71
N MET A 214 -5.15 -13.08 -14.76
CA MET A 214 -3.71 -13.12 -14.48
C MET A 214 -3.42 -14.21 -13.44
N ASP A 215 -2.27 -14.87 -13.60
CA ASP A 215 -1.77 -15.88 -12.65
C ASP A 215 -0.86 -15.19 -11.62
N ILE A 216 -1.47 -14.55 -10.63
CA ILE A 216 -0.77 -13.81 -9.56
C ILE A 216 -1.26 -14.33 -8.22
N ALA A 217 -0.33 -14.82 -7.41
CA ALA A 217 -0.61 -15.23 -6.04
C ALA A 217 -0.71 -14.01 -5.11
N ILE A 218 -1.82 -13.87 -4.40
CA ILE A 218 -2.00 -12.78 -3.42
C ILE A 218 -1.55 -13.24 -2.04
N VAL A 219 -0.65 -12.48 -1.44
CA VAL A 219 -0.21 -12.64 -0.05
C VAL A 219 -0.80 -11.50 0.79
N ILE A 220 -1.78 -11.83 1.64
CA ILE A 220 -2.37 -10.88 2.58
C ILE A 220 -1.53 -10.90 3.86
N CYS A 221 -0.79 -9.82 4.10
CA CYS A 221 0.08 -9.69 5.25
C CYS A 221 -0.69 -9.14 6.47
N PRO A 222 -0.42 -9.65 7.69
CA PRO A 222 -1.08 -9.18 8.90
C PRO A 222 -0.93 -7.68 9.14
N THR A 223 -1.93 -7.06 9.75
CA THR A 223 -1.88 -5.65 10.15
C THR A 223 -0.81 -5.43 11.22
N LEU A 224 0.21 -4.63 10.91
CA LEU A 224 1.16 -4.18 11.91
C LEU A 224 0.55 -3.04 12.73
N ARG A 225 0.78 -3.04 14.05
CA ARG A 225 0.19 -2.10 14.99
C ARG A 225 1.25 -1.31 15.75
N GLU A 226 0.90 -0.12 16.18
CA GLU A 226 1.65 0.66 17.16
C GLU A 226 1.58 -0.04 18.54
N VAL A 227 2.44 0.38 19.48
CA VAL A 227 2.51 -0.23 20.83
C VAL A 227 1.17 -0.22 21.57
N ASN A 228 0.34 0.82 21.33
CA ASN A 228 -0.99 0.97 21.93
C ASN A 228 -2.09 0.15 21.20
N GLY A 229 -1.75 -0.57 20.12
CA GLY A 229 -2.67 -1.39 19.33
C GLY A 229 -3.24 -0.68 18.09
N LEU A 230 -3.02 0.63 17.91
CA LEU A 230 -3.49 1.36 16.73
C LEU A 230 -2.90 0.76 15.45
N ALA A 231 -3.75 0.44 14.46
CA ALA A 231 -3.29 -0.03 13.17
C ALA A 231 -2.43 1.04 12.48
N MET A 232 -1.26 0.67 11.99
CA MET A 232 -0.37 1.61 11.31
C MET A 232 -0.99 2.14 10.02
N SER A 233 -0.91 3.45 9.83
CA SER A 233 -1.47 4.16 8.67
C SER A 233 -0.73 5.47 8.44
N SER A 234 -0.52 5.85 7.18
CA SER A 234 0.02 7.17 6.82
C SER A 234 -0.90 8.31 7.33
N ARG A 235 -2.21 8.05 7.48
CA ARG A 235 -3.15 9.01 8.06
C ARG A 235 -2.93 9.27 9.55
N ASN A 236 -2.23 8.38 10.27
CA ASN A 236 -1.89 8.60 11.69
C ASN A 236 -0.95 9.80 11.88
N LEU A 237 -0.24 10.24 10.83
CA LEU A 237 0.55 11.48 10.84
C LEU A 237 -0.30 12.75 11.03
N ARG A 238 -1.62 12.67 10.80
CA ARG A 238 -2.58 13.76 11.00
C ARG A 238 -3.14 13.82 12.42
N LEU A 239 -2.79 12.86 13.27
CA LEU A 239 -3.22 12.75 14.66
C LEU A 239 -2.08 13.17 15.59
N ASN A 240 -2.40 13.93 16.64
CA ASN A 240 -1.48 14.18 17.75
C ASN A 240 -1.42 12.94 18.68
N ASP A 241 -0.53 12.95 19.67
CA ASP A 241 -0.30 11.78 20.52
C ASP A 241 -1.52 11.40 21.37
N SER A 242 -2.32 12.35 21.84
CA SER A 242 -3.55 12.09 22.58
C SER A 242 -4.61 11.47 21.66
N GLU A 243 -4.72 11.96 20.43
CA GLU A 243 -5.62 11.42 19.41
C GLU A 243 -5.22 10.02 18.95
N LYS A 244 -3.89 9.73 18.84
CA LYS A 244 -3.41 8.36 18.55
C LYS A 244 -3.76 7.38 19.66
N ASN A 245 -3.63 7.82 20.92
CA ASN A 245 -4.05 7.00 22.05
C ASN A 245 -5.56 6.72 22.00
N LEU A 246 -6.36 7.74 21.75
CA LEU A 246 -7.81 7.58 21.59
C LEU A 246 -8.15 6.70 20.39
N ALA A 247 -7.49 6.88 19.24
CA ALA A 247 -7.68 6.08 18.04
C ALA A 247 -7.43 4.56 18.26
N SER A 248 -6.59 4.20 19.24
CA SER A 248 -6.35 2.81 19.61
C SER A 248 -7.59 2.11 20.21
N HIS A 249 -8.59 2.88 20.66
CA HIS A 249 -9.86 2.35 21.16
C HIS A 249 -10.61 1.55 20.09
N LEU A 250 -10.40 1.83 18.79
CA LEU A 250 -10.98 1.01 17.71
C LEU A 250 -10.52 -0.44 17.82
N TYR A 251 -9.21 -0.68 17.92
CA TYR A 251 -8.67 -2.03 18.07
C TYR A 251 -9.08 -2.67 19.39
N GLN A 252 -9.00 -1.94 20.49
CA GLN A 252 -9.43 -2.45 21.80
C GLN A 252 -10.91 -2.87 21.79
N THR A 253 -11.75 -2.14 21.06
CA THR A 253 -13.17 -2.48 20.87
C THR A 253 -13.33 -3.77 20.07
N LEU A 254 -12.57 -3.95 18.98
CA LEU A 254 -12.58 -5.21 18.23
C LEU A 254 -12.15 -6.40 19.10
N GLU A 255 -11.10 -6.25 19.91
CA GLU A 255 -10.65 -7.27 20.85
C GLU A 255 -11.70 -7.58 21.93
N LYS A 256 -12.34 -6.54 22.51
CA LYS A 256 -13.42 -6.72 23.48
C LYS A 256 -14.59 -7.51 22.89
N ILE A 257 -15.00 -7.18 21.65
CA ILE A 257 -16.06 -7.90 20.96
C ILE A 257 -15.63 -9.35 20.74
N LYS A 258 -14.46 -9.59 20.16
CA LYS A 258 -13.92 -10.96 19.91
C LYS A 258 -13.94 -11.82 21.17
N ASN A 259 -13.47 -11.29 22.29
CA ASN A 259 -13.32 -12.04 23.54
C ASN A 259 -14.66 -12.33 24.26
N ASN A 260 -15.72 -11.56 23.96
CA ASN A 260 -17.03 -11.69 24.60
C ASN A 260 -18.13 -12.18 23.64
N MET A 261 -17.80 -12.43 22.37
CA MET A 261 -18.76 -12.80 21.36
C MET A 261 -19.22 -14.26 21.50
N THR A 262 -20.52 -14.44 21.44
CA THR A 262 -21.20 -15.73 21.32
C THR A 262 -22.00 -15.77 20.02
N PRO A 263 -22.48 -16.95 19.58
CA PRO A 263 -23.21 -17.06 18.30
C PRO A 263 -24.38 -16.12 18.11
N PHE A 264 -24.94 -15.56 19.19
CA PHE A 264 -26.20 -14.81 19.14
C PHE A 264 -26.14 -13.41 19.78
N ASN A 265 -24.99 -12.95 20.28
CA ASN A 265 -24.91 -11.69 21.00
C ASN A 265 -24.19 -10.54 20.26
N PHE A 266 -23.79 -10.74 19.00
CA PHE A 266 -23.06 -9.72 18.26
C PHE A 266 -23.81 -8.37 18.18
N SER A 267 -25.12 -8.39 17.94
CA SER A 267 -25.93 -7.16 17.86
C SER A 267 -25.89 -6.34 19.16
N VAL A 268 -25.91 -7.01 20.31
CA VAL A 268 -25.83 -6.35 21.63
C VAL A 268 -24.44 -5.76 21.85
N LEU A 269 -23.38 -6.52 21.55
CA LEU A 269 -22.00 -6.07 21.66
C LEU A 269 -21.73 -4.89 20.71
N LYS A 270 -22.24 -4.95 19.48
CA LYS A 270 -22.14 -3.90 18.46
C LYS A 270 -22.77 -2.60 18.97
N SER A 271 -24.02 -2.65 19.46
CA SER A 271 -24.72 -1.45 19.95
C SER A 271 -23.99 -0.79 21.11
N LYS A 272 -23.52 -1.60 22.07
CA LYS A 272 -22.72 -1.11 23.19
C LYS A 272 -21.40 -0.47 22.71
N ALA A 273 -20.69 -1.14 21.82
CA ALA A 273 -19.41 -0.68 21.30
C ALA A 273 -19.52 0.64 20.53
N ILE A 274 -20.59 0.79 19.73
CA ILE A 274 -20.87 2.05 19.02
C ILE A 274 -21.09 3.18 20.02
N ASN A 275 -21.95 2.98 21.02
CA ASN A 275 -22.22 4.00 22.04
C ASN A 275 -20.95 4.38 22.82
N ASP A 276 -20.12 3.40 23.20
CA ASP A 276 -18.86 3.65 23.93
C ASP A 276 -17.91 4.51 23.08
N LEU A 277 -17.73 4.17 21.77
CA LEU A 277 -16.87 4.92 20.87
C LEU A 277 -17.43 6.32 20.54
N GLU A 278 -18.73 6.50 20.40
CA GLU A 278 -19.35 7.81 20.20
C GLU A 278 -19.17 8.71 21.42
N ASN A 279 -19.24 8.15 22.65
CA ASN A 279 -18.90 8.85 23.88
C ASN A 279 -17.42 9.26 23.96
N ASP A 280 -16.53 8.49 23.36
CA ASP A 280 -15.10 8.80 23.21
C ASP A 280 -14.84 9.83 22.08
N GLY A 281 -15.89 10.32 21.38
CA GLY A 281 -15.79 11.37 20.37
C GLY A 281 -15.61 10.85 18.93
N PHE A 282 -15.78 9.55 18.68
CA PHE A 282 -15.79 9.04 17.32
C PHE A 282 -17.13 9.29 16.63
N LYS A 283 -17.07 9.56 15.32
CA LYS A 283 -18.25 9.51 14.45
C LYS A 283 -18.22 8.19 13.69
N MET A 284 -19.09 7.27 14.08
CA MET A 284 -19.13 5.93 13.50
C MET A 284 -19.69 5.92 12.08
N GLU A 285 -19.08 5.14 11.18
CA GLU A 285 -19.67 4.78 9.88
C GLU A 285 -20.22 3.37 9.90
N TYR A 286 -19.42 2.41 10.33
CA TYR A 286 -19.87 1.04 10.50
C TYR A 286 -19.05 0.28 11.54
N LEU A 287 -19.68 -0.74 12.11
CA LEU A 287 -19.08 -1.82 12.87
C LEU A 287 -19.83 -3.09 12.50
N GLU A 288 -19.21 -3.98 11.73
CA GLU A 288 -19.91 -5.13 11.16
C GLU A 288 -19.16 -6.43 11.35
N LEU A 289 -19.91 -7.53 11.48
CA LEU A 289 -19.42 -8.90 11.45
C LEU A 289 -19.71 -9.48 10.06
N ALA A 290 -18.70 -10.11 9.45
CA ALA A 290 -18.84 -10.69 8.12
C ALA A 290 -18.08 -12.02 8.01
N LYS A 291 -18.44 -12.83 7.01
CA LYS A 291 -17.62 -13.97 6.60
C LYS A 291 -16.32 -13.44 5.97
N SER A 292 -15.17 -13.92 6.42
CA SER A 292 -13.89 -13.45 5.89
C SER A 292 -13.61 -13.90 4.45
N THR A 293 -14.38 -14.85 3.93
CA THR A 293 -14.21 -15.37 2.57
C THR A 293 -14.80 -14.48 1.48
N ASN A 294 -15.92 -13.76 1.77
CA ASN A 294 -16.67 -13.01 0.78
C ASN A 294 -17.33 -11.71 1.31
N LEU A 295 -17.10 -11.38 2.58
CA LEU A 295 -17.71 -10.24 3.30
C LEU A 295 -19.25 -10.26 3.35
N GLU A 296 -19.88 -11.42 3.23
CA GLU A 296 -21.31 -11.56 3.56
C GLU A 296 -21.53 -11.15 5.03
N LEU A 297 -22.34 -10.11 5.23
CA LEU A 297 -22.64 -9.59 6.58
C LEU A 297 -23.52 -10.59 7.34
N VAL A 298 -23.17 -10.82 8.61
CA VAL A 298 -23.87 -11.77 9.48
C VAL A 298 -24.11 -11.16 10.87
N ASN A 299 -25.21 -11.56 11.53
CA ASN A 299 -25.53 -11.14 12.90
C ASN A 299 -25.21 -12.23 13.94
N GLY A 300 -24.81 -13.39 13.48
CA GLY A 300 -24.45 -14.55 14.30
C GLY A 300 -23.58 -15.50 13.48
N PHE A 301 -23.10 -16.56 14.11
CA PHE A 301 -22.19 -17.51 13.48
C PHE A 301 -22.39 -18.94 14.00
N LYS A 302 -21.85 -19.90 13.28
CA LYS A 302 -21.76 -21.29 13.67
C LYS A 302 -20.31 -21.67 13.98
N HIS A 303 -20.10 -22.73 14.72
CA HIS A 303 -18.76 -23.25 14.94
C HIS A 303 -18.09 -23.60 13.60
N GLY A 304 -16.88 -23.10 13.39
CA GLY A 304 -16.09 -23.31 12.17
C GLY A 304 -16.27 -22.24 11.10
N ASP A 305 -17.16 -21.26 11.30
CA ASP A 305 -17.23 -20.10 10.40
C ASP A 305 -15.95 -19.27 10.49
N LYS A 306 -15.39 -18.90 9.33
CA LYS A 306 -14.27 -17.96 9.23
C LYS A 306 -14.82 -16.54 9.16
N LEU A 307 -14.63 -15.79 10.22
CA LEU A 307 -15.25 -14.47 10.39
C LEU A 307 -14.22 -13.36 10.50
N ILE A 308 -14.70 -12.15 10.26
CA ILE A 308 -13.96 -10.91 10.45
C ILE A 308 -14.89 -9.83 11.01
N ILE A 309 -14.43 -9.07 12.01
CA ILE A 309 -15.08 -7.83 12.43
C ILE A 309 -14.38 -6.68 11.73
N LEU A 310 -15.15 -5.75 11.16
CA LEU A 310 -14.63 -4.56 10.48
C LEU A 310 -15.25 -3.31 11.08
N ILE A 311 -14.44 -2.27 11.21
CA ILE A 311 -14.85 -0.99 11.79
C ILE A 311 -14.32 0.17 10.95
N ALA A 312 -15.15 1.22 10.81
CA ALA A 312 -14.73 2.51 10.28
C ALA A 312 -15.38 3.64 11.09
N ALA A 313 -14.58 4.63 11.41
CA ALA A 313 -15.02 5.80 12.15
C ALA A 313 -14.14 7.01 11.83
N TYR A 314 -14.68 8.21 12.07
CA TYR A 314 -13.91 9.45 12.06
C TYR A 314 -13.54 9.85 13.48
N LEU A 315 -12.29 10.31 13.66
CA LEU A 315 -11.81 11.01 14.85
C LEU A 315 -11.17 12.32 14.40
N ASN A 316 -11.70 13.46 14.85
CA ASN A 316 -11.22 14.80 14.49
C ASN A 316 -10.99 15.01 12.98
N GLY A 317 -11.94 14.54 12.16
CA GLY A 317 -11.88 14.65 10.71
C GLY A 317 -10.90 13.68 10.01
N VAL A 318 -10.25 12.79 10.76
CA VAL A 318 -9.41 11.71 10.21
C VAL A 318 -10.22 10.42 10.17
N ARG A 319 -10.40 9.85 8.98
CA ARG A 319 -11.07 8.58 8.80
C ARG A 319 -10.13 7.43 9.13
N LEU A 320 -10.52 6.58 10.05
CA LEU A 320 -9.79 5.42 10.54
C LEU A 320 -10.56 4.14 10.24
N ILE A 321 -9.85 3.11 9.84
CA ILE A 321 -10.40 1.77 9.65
C ILE A 321 -9.54 0.73 10.37
N ASP A 322 -10.19 -0.32 10.82
CA ASP A 322 -9.50 -1.50 11.35
C ASP A 322 -10.34 -2.75 11.13
N ASN A 323 -9.72 -3.91 11.32
CA ASN A 323 -10.39 -5.20 11.30
C ASN A 323 -9.68 -6.23 12.16
N LEU A 324 -10.44 -7.28 12.54
CA LEU A 324 -9.92 -8.38 13.32
C LEU A 324 -10.53 -9.70 12.85
N LEU A 325 -9.67 -10.64 12.46
CA LEU A 325 -10.09 -12.01 12.15
C LEU A 325 -10.52 -12.75 13.41
N ILE A 326 -11.61 -13.51 13.28
CA ILE A 326 -12.15 -14.39 14.32
C ILE A 326 -12.09 -15.81 13.78
N ASN A 327 -11.32 -16.64 14.46
CA ASN A 327 -11.12 -18.04 14.13
C ASN A 327 -11.94 -18.91 15.05
#